data_6275d5c5cd3dc4453a28e8c10cd994d5
#
_entry.id   6275d5c5cd3dc4453a28e8c10cd994d5
#
_cell.length_a   1.000
_cell.length_b   1.000
_cell.length_c   1.000
_cell.angle_alpha   90.00
_cell.angle_beta   90.00
_cell.angle_gamma   90.00
#
_symmetry.space_group_name_H-M   'P 1'
#
loop_
_entity.id
_entity.type
_entity.pdbx_description
1 polymer ?
#
loop_
_entity_poly.entity_id
_entity_poly.type
_entity_poly.pdbx_seq_one_letter_code
_entity_poly.pdbx_strand_id
1 'polypeptide(L)'
;MTRPTPLVLSTCAFTLASLVLSLSLTAADSWPDYRGPNQDGHAGGAGLPLKWSETENVKWKTEIPFLGLSSPIVMDNQVWLTTATEDGHDFYVLCLDATTGAILANEKLFHSDDPQTMGNGAADNSYATPSAVIEAGRVYVHYGHFGTACLDTATKKVLWKREDLKCYHYRGASSSPVLFENLLILTFDGADLQYVVGLDKTTGKTVWKTDRSAVWNDEHIDKPMVKEGDWRKAHGTPLIVTIEGNPVMCSVGAKAAYGYDPRTGKELWRVDHPAYSAAARPVYHDGRFIVVTGFSQGAEMIAIKAGGSGVITDTHVEWRIEKSFPKYSSPIVVDDLVYFAMDDSFVVCAEAKTGKEVWRGRLTGKFRACPIYADGKLFFFSLEGETTVLEPGREFKVLATNRLADNAPLDDPRRGPGLHGFTGRDRKGDVSKDAASSLSGRG
;
A
#
# COMPACT_ATOMS: atom_id res chain seq x y z
N MET A 1 19.96 92.49 0.46
CA MET A 1 18.78 91.68 0.27
C MET A 1 19.23 90.34 -0.34
N THR A 2 19.61 89.40 0.44
CA THR A 2 20.11 88.06 0.10
C THR A 2 19.05 87.05 0.37
N ARG A 3 18.62 86.29 -0.64
CA ARG A 3 17.63 85.18 -0.49
C ARG A 3 18.36 83.90 -0.04
N PRO A 4 17.78 83.12 0.84
CA PRO A 4 18.37 81.85 1.23
C PRO A 4 17.99 80.71 0.25
N THR A 5 18.95 79.82 0.00
CA THR A 5 18.86 78.60 -0.82
C THR A 5 18.20 77.50 0.00
N PRO A 6 17.31 76.67 -0.57
CA PRO A 6 16.76 75.54 0.16
C PRO A 6 17.70 74.35 0.15
N LEU A 7 17.84 73.75 1.33
CA LEU A 7 18.54 72.48 1.61
C LEU A 7 17.68 71.28 1.12
N VAL A 8 18.20 70.50 0.20
CA VAL A 8 17.56 69.26 -0.24
C VAL A 8 18.05 68.13 0.66
N LEU A 9 17.17 67.60 1.53
CA LEU A 9 17.41 66.36 2.25
C LEU A 9 17.10 65.18 1.31
N SER A 10 18.16 64.43 0.97
CA SER A 10 18.04 63.13 0.30
C SER A 10 17.80 62.02 1.33
N THR A 11 16.60 61.50 1.38
CA THR A 11 16.25 60.29 2.15
C THR A 11 16.60 59.02 1.36
N CYS A 12 17.71 58.38 1.72
CA CYS A 12 18.01 57.00 1.27
C CYS A 12 17.06 56.00 1.97
N ALA A 13 16.08 55.50 1.24
CA ALA A 13 15.28 54.37 1.65
C ALA A 13 16.04 53.07 1.37
N PHE A 14 16.55 52.43 2.44
CA PHE A 14 17.04 51.06 2.40
C PHE A 14 15.86 50.10 2.33
N THR A 15 15.57 49.52 1.19
CA THR A 15 14.67 48.40 1.02
C THR A 15 15.40 47.11 1.40
N LEU A 16 15.12 46.58 2.58
CA LEU A 16 15.52 45.23 3.00
C LEU A 16 14.68 44.21 2.18
N ALA A 17 15.26 43.66 1.13
CA ALA A 17 14.69 42.50 0.43
C ALA A 17 14.93 41.27 1.28
N SER A 18 13.89 40.84 2.03
CA SER A 18 13.88 39.54 2.72
C SER A 18 13.83 38.45 1.69
N LEU A 19 14.95 37.80 1.43
CA LEU A 19 15.04 36.58 0.63
C LEU A 19 14.43 35.42 1.44
N VAL A 20 13.15 35.15 1.25
CA VAL A 20 12.52 33.94 1.77
C VAL A 20 13.03 32.78 0.92
N LEU A 21 14.06 32.10 1.42
CA LEU A 21 14.52 30.83 0.86
C LEU A 21 13.43 29.80 1.18
N SER A 22 12.53 29.58 0.21
CA SER A 22 11.61 28.47 0.25
C SER A 22 12.46 27.21 0.05
N LEU A 23 12.81 26.54 1.13
CA LEU A 23 13.25 25.15 1.09
C LEU A 23 12.08 24.34 0.55
N SER A 24 12.06 24.11 -0.76
CA SER A 24 11.25 23.09 -1.36
C SER A 24 11.79 21.76 -0.82
N LEU A 25 11.17 21.21 0.25
CA LEU A 25 11.31 19.80 0.53
C LEU A 25 10.87 19.07 -0.73
N THR A 26 11.80 18.47 -1.41
CA THR A 26 11.51 17.62 -2.57
C THR A 26 10.75 16.41 -2.05
N ALA A 27 9.59 16.13 -2.63
CA ALA A 27 8.76 14.96 -2.34
C ALA A 27 9.46 13.62 -2.63
N ALA A 28 10.76 13.64 -2.95
CA ALA A 28 11.58 12.50 -3.33
C ALA A 28 11.93 11.54 -2.19
N ASP A 29 11.72 11.95 -0.93
CA ASP A 29 12.19 11.19 0.24
C ASP A 29 11.04 10.61 1.10
N SER A 30 9.81 10.56 0.61
CA SER A 30 8.67 10.03 1.36
C SER A 30 7.97 8.87 0.65
N TRP A 31 7.58 7.86 1.44
CA TRP A 31 6.77 6.72 1.03
C TRP A 31 5.60 6.56 2.01
N PRO A 32 4.60 7.46 1.95
CA PRO A 32 3.62 7.63 3.02
C PRO A 32 2.53 6.56 3.09
N ASP A 33 2.39 5.73 2.07
CA ASP A 33 1.41 4.66 1.90
C ASP A 33 2.16 3.43 1.34
N TYR A 34 1.63 2.22 1.51
CA TYR A 34 2.33 1.00 1.06
C TYR A 34 2.56 0.94 -0.46
N ARG A 35 1.87 1.77 -1.24
CA ARG A 35 2.08 1.95 -2.68
C ARG A 35 2.67 3.33 -3.02
N GLY A 36 3.24 4.01 -2.03
CA GLY A 36 3.94 5.28 -2.20
C GLY A 36 3.05 6.51 -2.31
N PRO A 37 3.63 7.66 -2.64
CA PRO A 37 2.94 8.96 -2.55
C PRO A 37 1.74 9.09 -3.48
N ASN A 38 1.77 8.42 -4.63
CA ASN A 38 0.67 8.42 -5.60
C ASN A 38 -0.20 7.17 -5.54
N GLN A 39 0.07 6.26 -4.60
CA GLN A 39 -0.67 5.00 -4.42
C GLN A 39 -0.54 4.02 -5.61
N ASP A 40 0.41 4.21 -6.48
CA ASP A 40 0.61 3.50 -7.75
C ASP A 40 1.86 2.61 -7.80
N GLY A 41 2.74 2.70 -6.79
CA GLY A 41 3.99 1.94 -6.71
C GLY A 41 5.18 2.62 -7.37
N HIS A 42 5.02 3.89 -7.81
CA HIS A 42 6.09 4.66 -8.37
C HIS A 42 6.84 5.41 -7.27
N ALA A 43 8.15 5.18 -7.18
CA ALA A 43 9.05 5.90 -6.31
C ALA A 43 9.77 6.99 -7.09
N GLY A 44 9.95 8.15 -6.45
CA GLY A 44 10.91 9.15 -6.89
C GLY A 44 12.34 8.67 -6.68
N GLY A 45 13.30 9.51 -7.04
CA GLY A 45 14.73 9.24 -6.84
C GLY A 45 15.47 8.85 -8.10
N ALA A 46 16.79 8.97 -8.06
CA ALA A 46 17.70 8.62 -9.14
C ALA A 46 18.99 8.04 -8.57
N GLY A 47 19.66 7.21 -9.36
CA GLY A 47 20.94 6.62 -8.96
C GLY A 47 20.79 5.47 -7.96
N LEU A 48 19.65 4.79 -7.93
CA LEU A 48 19.47 3.59 -7.14
C LEU A 48 20.46 2.52 -7.57
N PRO A 49 21.10 1.80 -6.61
CA PRO A 49 22.05 0.76 -6.95
C PRO A 49 21.37 -0.36 -7.73
N LEU A 50 21.98 -0.77 -8.83
CA LEU A 50 21.53 -1.92 -9.61
C LEU A 50 21.87 -3.25 -8.93
N LYS A 51 22.96 -3.26 -8.16
CA LYS A 51 23.46 -4.43 -7.42
C LYS A 51 23.64 -4.11 -5.96
N TRP A 52 23.27 -5.05 -5.12
CA TRP A 52 23.49 -5.03 -3.67
C TRP A 52 23.66 -6.44 -3.11
N SER A 53 24.29 -6.53 -1.95
CA SER A 53 24.49 -7.75 -1.18
C SER A 53 24.57 -7.41 0.30
N GLU A 54 24.80 -8.37 1.18
CA GLU A 54 25.00 -8.13 2.63
C GLU A 54 26.16 -7.16 2.93
N THR A 55 27.09 -7.00 2.01
CA THR A 55 28.31 -6.18 2.19
C THR A 55 28.41 -5.03 1.19
N GLU A 56 27.47 -4.88 0.27
CA GLU A 56 27.51 -3.87 -0.78
C GLU A 56 26.15 -3.17 -0.91
N ASN A 57 26.16 -1.84 -0.89
CA ASN A 57 24.99 -0.97 -1.08
C ASN A 57 23.85 -1.18 -0.05
N VAL A 58 24.09 -1.86 1.07
CA VAL A 58 23.20 -1.94 2.23
C VAL A 58 23.75 -1.02 3.32
N LYS A 59 22.95 -0.05 3.75
CA LYS A 59 23.33 0.94 4.75
C LYS A 59 23.21 0.41 6.16
N TRP A 60 22.13 -0.29 6.44
CA TRP A 60 21.84 -0.91 7.73
C TRP A 60 20.88 -2.08 7.55
N LYS A 61 20.83 -2.95 8.55
CA LYS A 61 19.90 -4.07 8.67
C LYS A 61 19.41 -4.13 10.11
N THR A 62 18.12 -4.20 10.32
CA THR A 62 17.51 -4.21 11.66
C THR A 62 16.58 -5.40 11.77
N GLU A 63 16.75 -6.18 12.84
CA GLU A 63 15.83 -7.23 13.21
C GLU A 63 14.55 -6.62 13.75
N ILE A 64 13.41 -7.05 13.21
CA ILE A 64 12.10 -6.56 13.59
C ILE A 64 11.46 -7.52 14.59
N PRO A 65 11.11 -7.06 15.81
CA PRO A 65 10.44 -7.89 16.80
C PRO A 65 9.04 -8.28 16.36
N PHE A 66 8.63 -9.51 16.70
CA PHE A 66 7.33 -10.09 16.41
C PHE A 66 7.10 -10.34 14.91
N LEU A 67 5.84 -10.57 14.51
CA LEU A 67 5.47 -10.93 13.15
C LEU A 67 4.61 -9.84 12.50
N GLY A 68 4.87 -9.54 11.23
CA GLY A 68 4.08 -8.58 10.45
C GLY A 68 4.36 -8.72 8.96
N LEU A 69 3.34 -8.45 8.14
CA LEU A 69 3.45 -8.40 6.68
C LEU A 69 3.19 -6.98 6.14
N SER A 70 3.14 -5.98 7.03
CA SER A 70 2.97 -4.59 6.63
C SER A 70 4.16 -4.09 5.81
N SER A 71 3.90 -3.37 4.74
CA SER A 71 4.94 -2.61 4.05
C SER A 71 5.39 -1.45 4.93
N PRO A 72 6.70 -1.19 5.05
CA PRO A 72 7.17 0.00 5.74
C PRO A 72 6.77 1.25 4.96
N ILE A 73 6.41 2.29 5.72
CA ILE A 73 6.16 3.61 5.19
C ILE A 73 7.22 4.58 5.72
N VAL A 74 7.56 5.58 4.93
CA VAL A 74 8.69 6.49 5.23
C VAL A 74 8.25 7.93 5.09
N MET A 75 8.55 8.74 6.12
CA MET A 75 8.40 10.20 6.10
C MET A 75 9.29 10.82 7.19
N ASP A 76 9.87 11.99 6.93
CA ASP A 76 10.63 12.78 7.91
C ASP A 76 11.72 11.99 8.63
N ASN A 77 12.51 11.20 7.89
CA ASN A 77 13.56 10.31 8.42
C ASN A 77 13.05 9.22 9.37
N GLN A 78 11.77 8.88 9.34
CA GLN A 78 11.18 7.81 10.13
C GLN A 78 10.64 6.72 9.22
N VAL A 79 10.88 5.46 9.61
CA VAL A 79 10.27 4.27 9.00
C VAL A 79 9.28 3.69 9.99
N TRP A 80 8.04 3.49 9.55
CA TRP A 80 6.98 2.95 10.40
C TRP A 80 6.43 1.66 9.84
N LEU A 81 6.19 0.68 10.71
CA LEU A 81 5.57 -0.60 10.37
C LEU A 81 4.77 -1.14 11.55
N THR A 82 3.93 -2.12 11.27
CA THR A 82 3.09 -2.80 12.25
C THR A 82 3.55 -4.23 12.47
N THR A 83 3.53 -4.71 13.71
CA THR A 83 3.77 -6.09 14.08
C THR A 83 2.77 -6.56 15.13
N ALA A 84 2.66 -7.87 15.32
CA ALA A 84 1.87 -8.49 16.36
C ALA A 84 2.57 -9.77 16.86
N THR A 85 2.25 -10.20 18.08
CA THR A 85 2.67 -11.51 18.56
C THR A 85 2.07 -12.60 17.68
N GLU A 86 2.78 -13.72 17.54
CA GLU A 86 2.37 -14.84 16.67
C GLU A 86 1.02 -15.44 17.08
N ASP A 87 0.71 -15.41 18.36
CA ASP A 87 -0.56 -15.86 18.92
C ASP A 87 -1.70 -14.84 18.78
N GLY A 88 -1.40 -13.60 18.32
CA GLY A 88 -2.38 -12.55 18.07
C GLY A 88 -2.90 -11.83 19.31
N HIS A 89 -2.26 -12.00 20.47
CA HIS A 89 -2.66 -11.31 21.68
C HIS A 89 -2.26 -9.85 21.73
N ASP A 90 -1.06 -9.50 21.26
CA ASP A 90 -0.51 -8.14 21.38
C ASP A 90 -0.15 -7.55 20.02
N PHE A 91 -0.51 -6.27 19.83
CA PHE A 91 -0.34 -5.52 18.58
C PHE A 91 0.54 -4.30 18.78
N TYR A 92 1.56 -4.17 17.95
CA TYR A 92 2.60 -3.16 18.09
C TYR A 92 2.78 -2.30 16.84
N VAL A 93 3.17 -1.05 17.05
CA VAL A 93 3.73 -0.20 16.01
C VAL A 93 5.20 0.08 16.29
N LEU A 94 6.02 -0.02 15.26
CA LEU A 94 7.43 0.30 15.33
C LEU A 94 7.75 1.57 14.55
N CYS A 95 8.67 2.35 15.08
CA CYS A 95 9.29 3.47 14.40
C CYS A 95 10.81 3.28 14.42
N LEU A 96 11.44 3.38 13.25
CA LEU A 96 12.89 3.33 13.12
C LEU A 96 13.41 4.64 12.53
N ASP A 97 14.66 4.97 12.83
CA ASP A 97 15.40 6.02 12.14
C ASP A 97 15.81 5.55 10.74
N ALA A 98 15.37 6.24 9.70
CA ALA A 98 15.65 5.85 8.31
C ALA A 98 17.14 5.97 7.94
N THR A 99 17.92 6.74 8.70
CA THR A 99 19.35 6.93 8.48
C THR A 99 20.19 5.79 9.06
N THR A 100 19.83 5.30 10.25
CA THR A 100 20.63 4.37 11.04
C THR A 100 20.03 2.99 11.20
N GLY A 101 18.71 2.84 10.96
CA GLY A 101 17.96 1.63 11.25
C GLY A 101 17.66 1.42 12.74
N ALA A 102 18.03 2.36 13.62
CA ALA A 102 17.78 2.22 15.05
C ALA A 102 16.28 2.26 15.37
N ILE A 103 15.81 1.36 16.23
CA ILE A 103 14.43 1.37 16.70
C ILE A 103 14.25 2.57 17.64
N LEU A 104 13.42 3.53 17.25
CA LEU A 104 13.07 4.72 18.01
C LEU A 104 11.89 4.50 18.94
N ALA A 105 10.97 3.60 18.54
CA ALA A 105 9.80 3.22 19.34
C ALA A 105 9.31 1.82 18.96
N ASN A 106 8.81 1.09 19.94
CA ASN A 106 8.11 -0.19 19.80
C ASN A 106 6.94 -0.16 20.81
N GLU A 107 5.79 0.35 20.36
CA GLU A 107 4.67 0.67 21.25
C GLU A 107 3.57 -0.37 21.12
N LYS A 108 3.21 -1.03 22.24
CA LYS A 108 2.03 -1.88 22.32
C LYS A 108 0.77 -1.01 22.26
N LEU A 109 -0.05 -1.22 21.23
CA LEU A 109 -1.25 -0.44 21.01
C LEU A 109 -2.52 -1.14 21.48
N PHE A 110 -2.64 -2.43 21.18
CA PHE A 110 -3.85 -3.19 21.50
C PHE A 110 -3.49 -4.53 22.14
N HIS A 111 -4.45 -5.07 22.87
CA HIS A 111 -4.39 -6.40 23.44
C HIS A 111 -5.74 -7.11 23.24
N SER A 112 -5.69 -8.40 22.96
CA SER A 112 -6.88 -9.25 22.89
C SER A 112 -6.70 -10.47 23.79
N ASP A 113 -7.59 -10.66 24.75
CA ASP A 113 -7.60 -11.84 25.61
C ASP A 113 -8.05 -13.11 24.84
N ASP A 114 -8.85 -12.91 23.77
CA ASP A 114 -9.36 -13.97 22.89
C ASP A 114 -9.08 -13.59 21.43
N PRO A 115 -7.84 -13.81 20.96
CA PRO A 115 -7.49 -13.48 19.59
C PRO A 115 -8.22 -14.41 18.62
N GLN A 116 -8.79 -13.83 17.59
CA GLN A 116 -9.42 -14.60 16.53
C GLN A 116 -8.37 -15.49 15.84
N THR A 117 -8.58 -16.80 15.82
CA THR A 117 -7.69 -17.70 15.09
C THR A 117 -7.84 -17.50 13.58
N MET A 118 -6.71 -17.39 12.87
CA MET A 118 -6.71 -17.20 11.42
C MET A 118 -6.92 -18.50 10.62
N GLY A 119 -7.07 -19.64 11.28
CA GLY A 119 -7.24 -20.93 10.64
C GLY A 119 -6.14 -21.19 9.59
N ASN A 120 -6.53 -21.66 8.40
CA ASN A 120 -5.59 -21.85 7.28
C ASN A 120 -5.02 -20.52 6.72
N GLY A 121 -5.53 -19.37 7.13
CA GLY A 121 -5.02 -18.06 6.77
C GLY A 121 -3.67 -17.74 7.39
N ALA A 122 -3.30 -18.37 8.49
CA ALA A 122 -2.01 -18.18 9.16
C ALA A 122 -0.79 -18.52 8.29
N ALA A 123 -0.97 -19.31 7.23
CA ALA A 123 0.08 -19.60 6.26
C ALA A 123 0.30 -18.45 5.26
N ASP A 124 -0.69 -17.60 5.06
CA ASP A 124 -0.72 -16.58 4.02
C ASP A 124 -0.84 -15.15 4.55
N ASN A 125 -1.11 -14.98 5.86
CA ASN A 125 -1.40 -13.70 6.48
C ASN A 125 -0.82 -13.60 7.90
N SER A 126 -0.84 -12.40 8.49
CA SER A 126 -0.48 -12.15 9.88
C SER A 126 -1.53 -11.28 10.57
N TYR A 127 -1.44 -11.16 11.89
CA TYR A 127 -2.28 -10.23 12.66
C TYR A 127 -1.93 -8.76 12.42
N ALA A 128 -0.78 -8.47 11.76
CA ALA A 128 -0.31 -7.13 11.42
C ALA A 128 0.08 -7.03 9.93
N THR A 129 -0.85 -7.36 9.05
CA THR A 129 -0.67 -7.24 7.59
C THR A 129 -1.04 -5.85 7.06
N PRO A 130 -2.09 -5.15 7.56
CA PRO A 130 -2.35 -3.80 7.09
C PRO A 130 -1.15 -2.88 7.32
N SER A 131 -0.71 -2.21 6.26
CA SER A 131 0.35 -1.20 6.33
C SER A 131 -0.17 0.09 6.95
N ALA A 132 0.66 0.78 7.68
CA ALA A 132 0.31 2.10 8.18
C ALA A 132 0.19 3.12 7.03
N VAL A 133 -0.38 4.28 7.31
CA VAL A 133 -0.35 5.46 6.46
C VAL A 133 0.07 6.67 7.29
N ILE A 134 0.86 7.56 6.70
CA ILE A 134 1.46 8.69 7.41
C ILE A 134 1.23 10.00 6.68
N GLU A 135 1.04 11.06 7.44
CA GLU A 135 1.08 12.44 7.01
C GLU A 135 1.91 13.29 8.00
N ALA A 136 2.18 14.54 7.69
CA ALA A 136 2.94 15.41 8.58
C ALA A 136 2.34 15.43 10.00
N GLY A 137 3.14 14.99 10.98
CA GLY A 137 2.79 14.95 12.39
C GLY A 137 1.90 13.77 12.84
N ARG A 138 1.40 12.91 11.93
CA ARG A 138 0.51 11.80 12.30
C ARG A 138 0.77 10.53 11.52
N VAL A 139 0.75 9.40 12.22
CA VAL A 139 0.74 8.07 11.64
C VAL A 139 -0.52 7.32 12.08
N TYR A 140 -1.13 6.61 11.15
CA TYR A 140 -2.36 5.84 11.37
C TYR A 140 -2.08 4.37 11.14
N VAL A 141 -2.47 3.54 12.09
CA VAL A 141 -2.26 2.08 12.07
C VAL A 141 -3.57 1.34 12.27
N HIS A 142 -3.68 0.18 11.63
CA HIS A 142 -4.90 -0.61 11.59
C HIS A 142 -4.61 -2.10 11.71
N TYR A 143 -5.36 -2.79 12.55
CA TYR A 143 -5.25 -4.23 12.79
C TYR A 143 -6.62 -4.93 12.62
N GLY A 144 -7.40 -4.47 11.63
CA GLY A 144 -8.75 -4.97 11.43
C GLY A 144 -9.66 -4.67 12.64
N HIS A 145 -10.40 -5.68 13.05
CA HIS A 145 -11.34 -5.56 14.17
C HIS A 145 -10.67 -5.44 15.56
N PHE A 146 -9.34 -5.67 15.66
CA PHE A 146 -8.61 -5.48 16.92
C PHE A 146 -8.42 -4.01 17.24
N GLY A 147 -8.27 -3.16 16.22
CA GLY A 147 -8.25 -1.74 16.47
C GLY A 147 -7.62 -0.89 15.37
N THR A 148 -7.85 0.41 15.50
CA THR A 148 -7.26 1.47 14.68
C THR A 148 -6.78 2.58 15.59
N ALA A 149 -5.58 3.09 15.37
CA ALA A 149 -5.02 4.16 16.18
C ALA A 149 -4.35 5.24 15.32
N CYS A 150 -4.30 6.45 15.85
CA CYS A 150 -3.49 7.55 15.37
C CYS A 150 -2.45 7.91 16.45
N LEU A 151 -1.21 8.08 16.03
CA LEU A 151 -0.11 8.52 16.89
C LEU A 151 0.50 9.80 16.34
N ASP A 152 1.02 10.61 17.26
CA ASP A 152 1.87 11.75 16.94
C ASP A 152 3.28 11.27 16.56
N THR A 153 3.78 11.69 15.40
CA THR A 153 5.07 11.20 14.89
C THR A 153 6.28 11.76 15.63
N ALA A 154 6.18 12.89 16.31
CA ALA A 154 7.27 13.46 17.08
C ALA A 154 7.40 12.79 18.46
N THR A 155 6.30 12.66 19.17
CA THR A 155 6.28 12.13 20.55
C THR A 155 6.03 10.63 20.65
N LYS A 156 5.59 9.98 19.57
CA LYS A 156 5.16 8.57 19.49
C LYS A 156 3.92 8.26 20.35
N LYS A 157 3.27 9.28 20.89
CA LYS A 157 2.09 9.10 21.76
C LYS A 157 0.82 8.90 20.93
N VAL A 158 -0.04 8.05 21.46
CA VAL A 158 -1.38 7.83 20.90
C VAL A 158 -2.22 9.10 21.06
N LEU A 159 -2.79 9.59 19.96
CA LEU A 159 -3.74 10.69 19.90
C LEU A 159 -5.18 10.21 20.09
N TRP A 160 -5.51 9.11 19.42
CA TRP A 160 -6.81 8.43 19.58
C TRP A 160 -6.71 6.95 19.20
N LYS A 161 -7.67 6.15 19.71
CA LYS A 161 -7.87 4.73 19.38
C LYS A 161 -9.34 4.43 19.13
N ARG A 162 -9.61 3.42 18.29
CA ARG A 162 -10.93 2.83 18.05
C ARG A 162 -10.81 1.31 18.12
N GLU A 163 -11.68 0.68 18.90
CA GLU A 163 -11.76 -0.78 19.08
C GLU A 163 -13.19 -1.30 18.88
N ASP A 164 -14.11 -0.44 18.47
CA ASP A 164 -15.53 -0.73 18.33
C ASP A 164 -15.95 -1.08 16.89
N LEU A 165 -15.05 -0.91 15.91
CA LEU A 165 -15.30 -1.27 14.51
C LEU A 165 -15.02 -2.76 14.33
N LYS A 166 -16.08 -3.56 14.19
CA LYS A 166 -15.99 -5.02 14.19
C LYS A 166 -16.36 -5.63 12.84
N CYS A 167 -15.67 -6.70 12.50
CA CYS A 167 -16.06 -7.73 11.56
C CYS A 167 -15.30 -9.02 11.89
N TYR A 168 -15.87 -10.16 11.58
CA TYR A 168 -15.19 -11.45 11.73
C TYR A 168 -14.38 -11.77 10.47
N HIS A 169 -13.07 -11.61 10.56
CA HIS A 169 -12.18 -11.85 9.43
C HIS A 169 -11.20 -13.00 9.75
N TYR A 170 -11.70 -14.23 9.74
CA TYR A 170 -10.96 -15.41 10.22
C TYR A 170 -9.69 -15.76 9.43
N ARG A 171 -9.45 -15.10 8.29
CA ARG A 171 -8.19 -15.16 7.55
C ARG A 171 -7.24 -13.98 7.86
N GLY A 172 -7.60 -13.14 8.83
CA GLY A 172 -6.88 -11.92 9.18
C GLY A 172 -7.17 -10.76 8.24
N ALA A 173 -7.23 -9.55 8.79
CA ALA A 173 -7.38 -8.32 8.02
C ALA A 173 -6.10 -8.02 7.22
N SER A 174 -6.25 -7.44 6.03
CA SER A 174 -5.11 -7.07 5.18
C SER A 174 -5.27 -5.71 4.50
N SER A 175 -6.52 -5.19 4.41
CA SER A 175 -6.74 -3.86 3.84
C SER A 175 -6.08 -2.78 4.68
N SER A 176 -5.26 -1.96 4.05
CA SER A 176 -4.58 -0.84 4.68
C SER A 176 -5.48 0.40 4.73
N PRO A 177 -5.32 1.27 5.74
CA PRO A 177 -6.01 2.55 5.78
C PRO A 177 -5.57 3.46 4.63
N VAL A 178 -6.49 4.34 4.19
CA VAL A 178 -6.24 5.33 3.14
C VAL A 178 -6.61 6.72 3.64
N LEU A 179 -5.70 7.69 3.45
CA LEU A 179 -5.96 9.09 3.74
C LEU A 179 -6.61 9.78 2.53
N PHE A 180 -7.65 10.54 2.80
CA PHE A 180 -8.28 11.40 1.81
C PHE A 180 -8.86 12.66 2.48
N GLU A 181 -8.36 13.83 2.11
CA GLU A 181 -8.74 15.12 2.72
C GLU A 181 -8.65 15.05 4.28
N ASN A 182 -9.74 15.20 5.00
CA ASN A 182 -9.82 15.05 6.46
C ASN A 182 -10.24 13.66 6.93
N LEU A 183 -10.27 12.68 6.05
CA LEU A 183 -10.75 11.33 6.34
C LEU A 183 -9.61 10.30 6.40
N LEU A 184 -9.77 9.34 7.31
CA LEU A 184 -9.13 8.05 7.30
C LEU A 184 -10.17 7.01 6.86
N ILE A 185 -9.97 6.40 5.71
CA ILE A 185 -10.91 5.43 5.13
C ILE A 185 -10.40 4.02 5.38
N LEU A 186 -11.30 3.15 5.86
CA LEU A 186 -11.04 1.75 6.19
C LEU A 186 -12.06 0.86 5.49
N THR A 187 -11.66 -0.34 5.10
CA THR A 187 -12.55 -1.39 4.62
C THR A 187 -12.59 -2.56 5.60
N PHE A 188 -13.78 -3.03 5.88
CA PHE A 188 -14.06 -4.19 6.74
C PHE A 188 -14.85 -5.20 5.92
N ASP A 189 -14.16 -6.14 5.30
CA ASP A 189 -14.75 -7.16 4.44
C ASP A 189 -14.59 -8.54 5.10
N GLY A 190 -15.29 -8.75 6.22
CA GLY A 190 -15.28 -9.99 7.00
C GLY A 190 -16.28 -11.03 6.49
N ALA A 191 -16.39 -12.13 7.20
CA ALA A 191 -17.34 -13.20 6.91
C ALA A 191 -18.78 -12.83 7.29
N ASP A 192 -18.94 -12.00 8.31
CA ASP A 192 -20.23 -11.57 8.90
C ASP A 192 -20.67 -10.19 8.39
N LEU A 193 -19.75 -9.23 8.39
CA LEU A 193 -20.01 -7.84 8.02
C LEU A 193 -19.04 -7.38 6.92
N GLN A 194 -19.57 -6.64 5.94
CA GLN A 194 -18.81 -6.07 4.85
C GLN A 194 -19.22 -4.60 4.68
N TYR A 195 -18.30 -3.68 5.01
CA TYR A 195 -18.56 -2.24 4.94
C TYR A 195 -17.30 -1.42 4.70
N VAL A 196 -17.48 -0.21 4.25
CA VAL A 196 -16.46 0.83 4.17
C VAL A 196 -16.83 1.94 5.15
N VAL A 197 -15.84 2.52 5.83
CA VAL A 197 -16.06 3.58 6.80
C VAL A 197 -15.04 4.70 6.64
N GLY A 198 -15.51 5.94 6.68
CA GLY A 198 -14.69 7.14 6.76
C GLY A 198 -14.71 7.70 8.19
N LEU A 199 -13.53 7.81 8.77
CA LEU A 199 -13.32 8.43 10.08
C LEU A 199 -12.73 9.82 9.89
N ASP A 200 -13.14 10.78 10.72
CA ASP A 200 -12.39 12.02 10.87
C ASP A 200 -10.97 11.68 11.37
N LYS A 201 -9.97 11.96 10.56
CA LYS A 201 -8.59 11.54 10.82
C LYS A 201 -7.98 12.17 12.08
N THR A 202 -8.53 13.32 12.53
CA THR A 202 -8.03 14.05 13.72
C THR A 202 -8.58 13.45 15.00
N THR A 203 -9.84 13.02 15.00
CA THR A 203 -10.56 12.57 16.20
C THR A 203 -10.88 11.09 16.25
N GLY A 204 -10.76 10.38 15.13
CA GLY A 204 -11.18 8.98 14.99
C GLY A 204 -12.70 8.78 14.94
N LYS A 205 -13.51 9.85 14.98
CA LYS A 205 -14.98 9.74 14.93
C LYS A 205 -15.46 9.31 13.56
N THR A 206 -16.46 8.45 13.50
CA THR A 206 -17.11 8.04 12.26
C THR A 206 -17.84 9.23 11.62
N VAL A 207 -17.49 9.53 10.37
CA VAL A 207 -18.15 10.54 9.52
C VAL A 207 -19.25 9.87 8.69
N TRP A 208 -18.89 8.76 8.07
CA TRP A 208 -19.84 7.93 7.30
C TRP A 208 -19.48 6.45 7.40
N LYS A 209 -20.47 5.58 7.19
CA LYS A 209 -20.32 4.13 7.07
C LYS A 209 -21.29 3.63 6.02
N THR A 210 -20.81 2.78 5.11
CA THR A 210 -21.60 2.23 4.00
C THR A 210 -21.40 0.73 3.92
N ASP A 211 -22.47 -0.03 4.07
CA ASP A 211 -22.44 -1.48 3.87
C ASP A 211 -22.29 -1.81 2.38
N ARG A 212 -21.60 -2.93 2.07
CA ARG A 212 -21.47 -3.41 0.69
C ARG A 212 -22.82 -3.85 0.15
N SER A 213 -23.12 -3.45 -1.09
CA SER A 213 -24.42 -3.72 -1.73
C SER A 213 -24.48 -5.05 -2.49
N ALA A 214 -23.41 -5.87 -2.47
CA ALA A 214 -23.40 -7.16 -3.13
C ALA A 214 -24.44 -8.12 -2.54
N VAL A 215 -25.06 -8.93 -3.42
CA VAL A 215 -25.99 -9.98 -3.02
C VAL A 215 -25.24 -11.29 -2.91
N TRP A 216 -25.25 -11.91 -1.74
CA TRP A 216 -24.40 -13.05 -1.44
C TRP A 216 -24.96 -14.36 -2.00
N ASN A 217 -26.24 -14.66 -1.87
CA ASN A 217 -26.93 -15.88 -2.35
C ASN A 217 -26.26 -17.20 -1.95
N ASP A 218 -25.59 -17.23 -0.79
CA ASP A 218 -24.79 -18.35 -0.33
C ASP A 218 -25.37 -19.10 0.89
N GLU A 219 -26.48 -18.62 1.46
CA GLU A 219 -27.11 -19.14 2.68
C GLU A 219 -27.63 -20.57 2.55
N HIS A 220 -27.97 -21.00 1.33
CA HIS A 220 -28.51 -22.32 1.02
C HIS A 220 -27.41 -23.36 0.66
N ILE A 221 -26.16 -22.95 0.58
CA ILE A 221 -25.06 -23.82 0.20
C ILE A 221 -24.48 -24.50 1.44
N ASP A 222 -24.68 -25.82 1.53
CA ASP A 222 -24.22 -26.61 2.66
C ASP A 222 -22.75 -27.00 2.55
N LYS A 223 -21.86 -25.98 2.61
CA LYS A 223 -20.40 -26.18 2.71
C LYS A 223 -19.86 -25.43 3.93
N PRO A 224 -18.93 -26.00 4.70
CA PRO A 224 -18.39 -25.35 5.91
C PRO A 224 -17.88 -23.92 5.64
N MET A 225 -17.07 -23.73 4.59
CA MET A 225 -16.53 -22.41 4.21
C MET A 225 -17.61 -21.38 3.89
N VAL A 226 -18.76 -21.80 3.34
CA VAL A 226 -19.87 -20.90 3.05
C VAL A 226 -20.59 -20.53 4.33
N LYS A 227 -20.84 -21.50 5.21
CA LYS A 227 -21.45 -21.27 6.54
C LYS A 227 -20.60 -20.31 7.39
N GLU A 228 -19.28 -20.38 7.25
CA GLU A 228 -18.34 -19.48 7.90
C GLU A 228 -18.26 -18.10 7.23
N GLY A 229 -18.92 -17.90 6.09
CA GLY A 229 -18.90 -16.66 5.31
C GLY A 229 -17.59 -16.40 4.57
N ASP A 230 -16.78 -17.44 4.30
CA ASP A 230 -15.49 -17.31 3.62
C ASP A 230 -15.60 -16.61 2.25
N TRP A 231 -16.72 -16.81 1.57
CA TRP A 231 -17.00 -16.24 0.26
C TRP A 231 -17.42 -14.77 0.29
N ARG A 232 -17.54 -14.18 1.47
CA ARG A 232 -17.93 -12.76 1.67
C ARG A 232 -16.74 -11.86 1.97
N LYS A 233 -15.56 -12.44 2.27
CA LYS A 233 -14.38 -11.67 2.66
C LYS A 233 -13.59 -11.15 1.48
N ALA A 234 -12.91 -10.04 1.72
CA ALA A 234 -11.88 -9.48 0.85
C ALA A 234 -10.76 -8.82 1.68
N HIS A 235 -9.67 -8.47 1.01
CA HIS A 235 -8.44 -7.96 1.60
C HIS A 235 -7.94 -6.68 0.92
N GLY A 236 -8.62 -6.25 -0.15
CA GLY A 236 -8.15 -5.17 -1.03
C GLY A 236 -8.16 -3.80 -0.34
N THR A 237 -7.06 -3.08 -0.47
CA THR A 237 -6.99 -1.65 -0.10
C THR A 237 -7.57 -0.81 -1.23
N PRO A 238 -8.46 0.16 -0.97
CA PRO A 238 -9.04 0.99 -2.01
C PRO A 238 -8.01 1.95 -2.62
N LEU A 239 -8.28 2.38 -3.86
CA LEU A 239 -7.56 3.43 -4.57
C LEU A 239 -8.48 4.62 -4.76
N ILE A 240 -8.00 5.83 -4.47
CA ILE A 240 -8.74 7.07 -4.72
C ILE A 240 -8.04 7.85 -5.83
N VAL A 241 -8.81 8.22 -6.86
CA VAL A 241 -8.35 9.02 -7.98
C VAL A 241 -9.31 10.16 -8.26
N THR A 242 -8.82 11.23 -8.89
CA THR A 242 -9.67 12.33 -9.35
C THR A 242 -9.98 12.15 -10.83
N ILE A 243 -11.26 12.06 -11.17
CA ILE A 243 -11.76 11.90 -12.54
C ILE A 243 -12.61 13.11 -12.86
N GLU A 244 -12.22 13.90 -13.86
CA GLU A 244 -12.94 15.13 -14.26
C GLU A 244 -13.27 16.06 -13.08
N GLY A 245 -12.29 16.20 -12.14
CA GLY A 245 -12.43 17.04 -10.95
C GLY A 245 -13.18 16.41 -9.78
N ASN A 246 -13.75 15.21 -9.94
CA ASN A 246 -14.46 14.49 -8.91
C ASN A 246 -13.62 13.31 -8.37
N PRO A 247 -13.47 13.16 -7.04
CA PRO A 247 -12.79 12.01 -6.48
C PRO A 247 -13.68 10.77 -6.57
N VAL A 248 -13.08 9.67 -6.98
CA VAL A 248 -13.70 8.35 -7.04
C VAL A 248 -12.81 7.35 -6.32
N MET A 249 -13.37 6.64 -5.36
CA MET A 249 -12.69 5.55 -4.66
C MET A 249 -13.11 4.22 -5.27
N CYS A 250 -12.16 3.53 -5.89
CA CYS A 250 -12.35 2.14 -6.35
C CYS A 250 -11.95 1.19 -5.23
N SER A 251 -12.88 0.33 -4.82
CA SER A 251 -12.69 -0.67 -3.77
C SER A 251 -13.18 -2.04 -4.23
N VAL A 252 -12.34 -3.06 -4.15
CA VAL A 252 -12.69 -4.42 -4.57
C VAL A 252 -13.03 -5.24 -3.34
N GLY A 253 -14.30 -5.65 -3.27
CA GLY A 253 -14.82 -6.56 -2.26
C GLY A 253 -14.98 -7.98 -2.79
N ALA A 254 -15.61 -8.84 -2.00
CA ALA A 254 -16.13 -10.09 -2.52
C ALA A 254 -17.36 -9.83 -3.39
N LYS A 255 -17.48 -10.56 -4.51
CA LYS A 255 -18.61 -10.51 -5.46
C LYS A 255 -18.77 -9.22 -6.25
N ALA A 256 -18.05 -8.14 -5.91
CA ALA A 256 -18.09 -6.92 -6.69
C ALA A 256 -16.88 -6.00 -6.52
N ALA A 257 -16.57 -5.22 -7.55
CA ALA A 257 -15.78 -4.01 -7.47
C ALA A 257 -16.72 -2.79 -7.44
N TYR A 258 -16.39 -1.82 -6.61
CA TYR A 258 -17.23 -0.68 -6.31
C TYR A 258 -16.53 0.65 -6.61
N GLY A 259 -17.28 1.64 -7.08
CA GLY A 259 -16.88 3.05 -7.05
C GLY A 259 -17.69 3.79 -6.00
N TYR A 260 -17.02 4.51 -5.12
CA TYR A 260 -17.65 5.34 -4.10
C TYR A 260 -17.21 6.80 -4.23
N ASP A 261 -18.09 7.71 -3.80
CA ASP A 261 -17.66 9.05 -3.43
C ASP A 261 -16.94 8.96 -2.08
N PRO A 262 -15.62 9.21 -1.99
CA PRO A 262 -14.88 9.04 -0.74
C PRO A 262 -15.26 10.06 0.35
N ARG A 263 -15.91 11.19 0.01
CA ARG A 263 -16.35 12.21 0.99
C ARG A 263 -17.58 11.75 1.77
N THR A 264 -18.44 10.97 1.13
CA THR A 264 -19.77 10.62 1.67
C THR A 264 -19.98 9.12 1.88
N GLY A 265 -19.11 8.28 1.28
CA GLY A 265 -19.30 6.83 1.22
C GLY A 265 -20.42 6.39 0.28
N LYS A 266 -21.02 7.30 -0.49
CA LYS A 266 -22.10 6.95 -1.44
C LYS A 266 -21.54 6.06 -2.55
N GLU A 267 -22.17 4.89 -2.77
CA GLU A 267 -21.90 4.06 -3.94
C GLU A 267 -22.31 4.77 -5.22
N LEU A 268 -21.40 4.90 -6.17
CA LEU A 268 -21.60 5.51 -7.47
C LEU A 268 -21.91 4.45 -8.52
N TRP A 269 -21.12 3.37 -8.51
CA TRP A 269 -21.25 2.27 -9.45
C TRP A 269 -20.74 0.96 -8.85
N ARG A 270 -21.13 -0.15 -9.47
CA ARG A 270 -20.69 -1.50 -9.12
C ARG A 270 -20.48 -2.36 -10.36
N VAL A 271 -19.42 -3.15 -10.36
CA VAL A 271 -19.17 -4.23 -11.31
C VAL A 271 -19.25 -5.56 -10.57
N ASP A 272 -20.23 -6.38 -10.91
CA ASP A 272 -20.42 -7.70 -10.30
C ASP A 272 -19.43 -8.72 -10.89
N HIS A 273 -18.90 -9.59 -10.05
CA HIS A 273 -18.03 -10.72 -10.41
C HIS A 273 -18.26 -11.92 -9.47
N PRO A 274 -17.97 -13.16 -9.89
CA PRO A 274 -18.24 -14.33 -9.05
C PRO A 274 -17.22 -14.57 -7.93
N ALA A 275 -16.06 -13.90 -7.98
CA ALA A 275 -14.92 -14.17 -7.12
C ALA A 275 -15.02 -13.53 -5.73
N TYR A 276 -14.10 -13.93 -4.85
CA TYR A 276 -13.92 -13.41 -3.49
C TYR A 276 -12.44 -13.40 -3.11
N SER A 277 -12.10 -12.88 -1.95
CA SER A 277 -10.71 -12.75 -1.45
C SER A 277 -9.83 -11.88 -2.35
N ALA A 278 -10.37 -10.79 -2.91
CA ALA A 278 -9.56 -9.80 -3.61
C ALA A 278 -8.52 -9.21 -2.65
N ALA A 279 -7.24 -9.22 -3.04
CA ALA A 279 -6.14 -8.71 -2.22
C ALA A 279 -5.39 -7.55 -2.89
N ALA A 280 -5.24 -7.61 -4.21
CA ALA A 280 -4.53 -6.58 -4.96
C ALA A 280 -5.25 -5.23 -4.89
N ARG A 281 -4.48 -4.16 -4.68
CA ARG A 281 -4.98 -2.79 -4.81
C ARG A 281 -5.26 -2.50 -6.28
N PRO A 282 -6.37 -1.86 -6.63
CA PRO A 282 -6.61 -1.33 -7.97
C PRO A 282 -5.47 -0.42 -8.44
N VAL A 283 -5.24 -0.38 -9.75
CA VAL A 283 -4.45 0.67 -10.39
C VAL A 283 -5.31 1.44 -11.36
N TYR A 284 -4.98 2.70 -11.60
CA TYR A 284 -5.72 3.57 -12.53
C TYR A 284 -4.80 4.06 -13.62
N HIS A 285 -5.23 3.91 -14.87
CA HIS A 285 -4.47 4.36 -16.02
C HIS A 285 -5.41 4.71 -17.19
N ASP A 286 -5.17 5.84 -17.83
CA ASP A 286 -5.85 6.28 -19.05
C ASP A 286 -7.38 6.06 -19.01
N GLY A 287 -8.04 6.54 -17.93
CA GLY A 287 -9.49 6.44 -17.77
C GLY A 287 -10.02 5.06 -17.38
N ARG A 288 -9.17 4.15 -16.90
CA ARG A 288 -9.51 2.76 -16.51
C ARG A 288 -9.02 2.42 -15.14
N PHE A 289 -9.85 1.73 -14.37
CA PHE A 289 -9.41 0.97 -13.20
C PHE A 289 -9.07 -0.46 -13.65
N ILE A 290 -7.87 -0.90 -13.39
CA ILE A 290 -7.45 -2.29 -13.57
C ILE A 290 -7.52 -2.95 -12.19
N VAL A 291 -8.37 -3.94 -12.03
CA VAL A 291 -8.64 -4.61 -10.76
C VAL A 291 -8.47 -6.11 -10.87
N VAL A 292 -8.08 -6.74 -9.77
CA VAL A 292 -8.03 -8.19 -9.61
C VAL A 292 -9.16 -8.59 -8.67
N THR A 293 -10.04 -9.45 -9.13
CA THR A 293 -11.31 -9.76 -8.44
C THR A 293 -11.15 -10.78 -7.30
N GLY A 294 -9.97 -11.41 -7.18
CA GLY A 294 -9.68 -12.38 -6.12
C GLY A 294 -8.87 -13.57 -6.61
N PHE A 295 -8.97 -14.70 -5.92
CA PHE A 295 -8.26 -15.93 -6.29
C PHE A 295 -9.12 -17.20 -6.29
N SER A 296 -10.41 -17.09 -6.18
CA SER A 296 -11.36 -18.20 -6.26
C SER A 296 -11.69 -18.59 -7.70
N GLN A 297 -12.51 -19.61 -7.87
CA GLN A 297 -13.07 -19.95 -9.18
C GLN A 297 -13.82 -18.74 -9.78
N GLY A 298 -13.53 -18.41 -11.04
CA GLY A 298 -14.07 -17.23 -11.70
C GLY A 298 -13.36 -15.92 -11.32
N ALA A 299 -12.21 -16.00 -10.64
CA ALA A 299 -11.38 -14.82 -10.45
C ALA A 299 -10.67 -14.43 -11.75
N GLU A 300 -10.44 -13.14 -11.92
CA GLU A 300 -9.90 -12.56 -13.14
C GLU A 300 -9.27 -11.19 -12.84
N MET A 301 -8.50 -10.69 -13.78
CA MET A 301 -8.09 -9.28 -13.82
C MET A 301 -8.90 -8.59 -14.91
N ILE A 302 -9.53 -7.47 -14.59
CA ILE A 302 -10.42 -6.73 -15.50
C ILE A 302 -10.05 -5.25 -15.57
N ALA A 303 -10.31 -4.63 -16.71
CA ALA A 303 -10.29 -3.18 -16.84
C ALA A 303 -11.73 -2.64 -16.86
N ILE A 304 -11.98 -1.71 -15.97
CA ILE A 304 -13.26 -1.02 -15.82
C ILE A 304 -13.07 0.41 -16.31
N LYS A 305 -13.75 0.79 -17.38
CA LYS A 305 -13.81 2.18 -17.82
C LYS A 305 -14.39 3.05 -16.72
N ALA A 306 -13.71 4.12 -16.39
CA ALA A 306 -14.15 5.05 -15.35
C ALA A 306 -15.45 5.74 -15.72
N GLY A 307 -16.30 6.00 -14.71
CA GLY A 307 -17.59 6.64 -14.89
C GLY A 307 -18.76 5.65 -14.76
N GLY A 308 -19.94 6.07 -15.23
CA GLY A 308 -21.18 5.28 -15.11
C GLY A 308 -21.87 5.42 -13.75
N SER A 309 -23.02 4.74 -13.59
CA SER A 309 -23.84 4.76 -12.38
C SER A 309 -24.64 3.46 -12.24
N GLY A 310 -24.80 2.98 -11.00
CA GLY A 310 -25.48 1.72 -10.71
C GLY A 310 -24.64 0.50 -11.11
N VAL A 311 -25.28 -0.58 -11.56
CA VAL A 311 -24.56 -1.79 -12.02
C VAL A 311 -24.06 -1.57 -13.45
N ILE A 312 -22.74 -1.56 -13.63
CA ILE A 312 -22.09 -1.23 -14.90
C ILE A 312 -21.31 -2.41 -15.51
N THR A 313 -21.54 -3.62 -15.02
CA THR A 313 -20.79 -4.83 -15.42
C THR A 313 -20.77 -5.04 -16.92
N ASP A 314 -21.91 -4.93 -17.61
CA ASP A 314 -22.04 -5.23 -19.03
C ASP A 314 -21.64 -4.05 -19.94
N THR A 315 -21.45 -2.86 -19.37
CA THR A 315 -21.25 -1.63 -20.15
C THR A 315 -19.87 -1.01 -20.00
N HIS A 316 -19.15 -1.28 -18.90
CA HIS A 316 -17.88 -0.62 -18.59
C HIS A 316 -16.68 -1.57 -18.44
N VAL A 317 -16.87 -2.89 -18.44
CA VAL A 317 -15.76 -3.82 -18.48
C VAL A 317 -15.24 -3.92 -19.93
N GLU A 318 -14.04 -3.38 -20.18
CA GLU A 318 -13.47 -3.30 -21.53
C GLU A 318 -12.70 -4.55 -21.92
N TRP A 319 -12.00 -5.17 -20.97
CA TRP A 319 -11.28 -6.42 -21.19
C TRP A 319 -11.16 -7.27 -19.92
N ARG A 320 -10.88 -8.56 -20.10
CA ARG A 320 -10.72 -9.56 -19.04
C ARG A 320 -9.50 -10.42 -19.29
N ILE A 321 -8.76 -10.73 -18.23
CA ILE A 321 -7.72 -11.76 -18.21
C ILE A 321 -8.18 -12.82 -17.19
N GLU A 322 -8.68 -13.94 -17.70
CA GLU A 322 -9.26 -15.02 -16.89
C GLU A 322 -8.20 -16.04 -16.43
N LYS A 323 -7.01 -15.98 -17.01
CA LYS A 323 -5.89 -16.87 -16.69
C LYS A 323 -4.62 -16.06 -16.61
N SER A 324 -3.71 -16.50 -15.72
CA SER A 324 -2.40 -15.82 -15.62
C SER A 324 -2.50 -14.36 -15.18
N PHE A 325 -3.13 -14.13 -14.05
CA PHE A 325 -3.21 -12.84 -13.35
C PHE A 325 -2.66 -12.98 -11.93
N PRO A 326 -2.26 -11.88 -11.27
CA PRO A 326 -1.74 -11.93 -9.90
C PRO A 326 -2.87 -12.26 -8.92
N LYS A 327 -2.57 -12.98 -7.84
CA LYS A 327 -3.56 -13.25 -6.78
C LYS A 327 -3.40 -12.31 -5.59
N TYR A 328 -2.15 -12.06 -5.20
CA TYR A 328 -1.81 -11.25 -4.02
C TYR A 328 -1.21 -9.90 -4.39
N SER A 329 -0.24 -9.92 -5.33
CA SER A 329 0.49 -8.73 -5.73
C SER A 329 -0.38 -7.75 -6.52
N SER A 330 -0.31 -6.48 -6.19
CA SER A 330 -0.94 -5.44 -7.01
C SER A 330 -0.14 -5.24 -8.30
N PRO A 331 -0.80 -5.06 -9.44
CA PRO A 331 -0.11 -4.70 -10.68
C PRO A 331 0.51 -3.31 -10.60
N ILE A 332 1.42 -3.02 -11.53
CA ILE A 332 1.99 -1.69 -11.72
C ILE A 332 1.92 -1.31 -13.19
N VAL A 333 1.61 -0.06 -13.49
CA VAL A 333 1.55 0.44 -14.86
C VAL A 333 2.73 1.40 -15.08
N VAL A 334 3.49 1.17 -16.16
CA VAL A 334 4.53 2.09 -16.61
C VAL A 334 4.27 2.36 -18.09
N ASP A 335 4.10 3.61 -18.43
CA ASP A 335 3.67 4.07 -19.74
C ASP A 335 2.33 3.41 -20.16
N ASP A 336 2.30 2.68 -21.27
CA ASP A 336 1.13 1.97 -21.79
C ASP A 336 1.06 0.46 -21.40
N LEU A 337 1.94 0.04 -20.51
CA LEU A 337 2.12 -1.38 -20.15
C LEU A 337 1.80 -1.62 -18.66
N VAL A 338 1.07 -2.69 -18.40
CA VAL A 338 0.81 -3.21 -17.05
C VAL A 338 1.68 -4.42 -16.78
N TYR A 339 2.38 -4.39 -15.64
CA TYR A 339 3.26 -5.46 -15.19
C TYR A 339 2.72 -6.07 -13.89
N PHE A 340 2.80 -7.37 -13.78
CA PHE A 340 2.37 -8.07 -12.58
C PHE A 340 3.12 -9.39 -12.39
N ALA A 341 3.37 -9.73 -11.13
CA ALA A 341 3.95 -11.02 -10.75
C ALA A 341 2.83 -12.00 -10.38
N MET A 342 2.93 -13.20 -10.90
CA MET A 342 2.09 -14.32 -10.51
C MET A 342 2.73 -15.09 -9.36
N ASP A 343 1.93 -15.86 -8.62
CA ASP A 343 2.41 -16.61 -7.45
C ASP A 343 3.42 -17.72 -7.82
N ASP A 344 3.43 -18.16 -9.09
CA ASP A 344 4.17 -19.30 -9.61
C ASP A 344 5.45 -18.93 -10.36
N SER A 345 6.12 -17.87 -9.97
CA SER A 345 7.41 -17.44 -10.55
C SER A 345 7.34 -16.79 -11.94
N PHE A 346 6.15 -16.44 -12.44
CA PHE A 346 6.05 -15.71 -13.68
C PHE A 346 5.78 -14.23 -13.45
N VAL A 347 6.40 -13.40 -14.27
CA VAL A 347 6.05 -11.97 -14.44
C VAL A 347 5.50 -11.80 -15.84
N VAL A 348 4.41 -11.07 -15.94
CA VAL A 348 3.70 -10.80 -17.19
C VAL A 348 3.69 -9.31 -17.44
N CYS A 349 3.90 -8.94 -18.71
CA CYS A 349 3.66 -7.60 -19.24
C CYS A 349 2.50 -7.70 -20.23
N ALA A 350 1.52 -6.83 -20.07
CA ALA A 350 0.38 -6.71 -20.98
C ALA A 350 0.11 -5.24 -21.33
N GLU A 351 -0.58 -5.01 -22.43
CA GLU A 351 -1.04 -3.68 -22.81
C GLU A 351 -2.15 -3.22 -21.83
N ALA A 352 -1.96 -2.10 -21.17
CA ALA A 352 -2.95 -1.57 -20.20
C ALA A 352 -4.31 -1.28 -20.85
N LYS A 353 -4.33 -0.91 -22.14
CA LYS A 353 -5.54 -0.59 -22.91
C LYS A 353 -6.36 -1.82 -23.31
N THR A 354 -5.73 -2.95 -23.56
CA THR A 354 -6.38 -4.12 -24.19
C THR A 354 -6.30 -5.39 -23.36
N GLY A 355 -5.44 -5.44 -22.34
CA GLY A 355 -5.12 -6.64 -21.57
C GLY A 355 -4.30 -7.69 -22.37
N LYS A 356 -3.90 -7.37 -23.61
CA LYS A 356 -3.15 -8.31 -24.46
C LYS A 356 -1.75 -8.50 -23.91
N GLU A 357 -1.37 -9.76 -23.67
CA GLU A 357 -0.01 -10.12 -23.25
C GLU A 357 1.02 -9.69 -24.30
N VAL A 358 2.04 -8.97 -23.86
CA VAL A 358 3.20 -8.53 -24.65
C VAL A 358 4.32 -9.54 -24.52
N TRP A 359 4.61 -9.91 -23.26
CA TRP A 359 5.58 -10.95 -22.94
C TRP A 359 5.30 -11.58 -21.57
N ARG A 360 5.87 -12.76 -21.38
CA ARG A 360 5.91 -13.48 -20.12
C ARG A 360 7.33 -13.91 -19.85
N GLY A 361 7.83 -13.61 -18.66
CA GLY A 361 9.15 -14.02 -18.21
C GLY A 361 9.07 -14.88 -16.96
N ARG A 362 10.02 -15.77 -16.77
CA ARG A 362 10.16 -16.55 -15.55
C ARG A 362 11.25 -15.96 -14.67
N LEU A 363 10.95 -15.73 -13.41
CA LEU A 363 11.88 -15.31 -12.38
C LEU A 363 12.07 -16.43 -11.35
N THR A 364 13.03 -16.25 -10.44
CA THR A 364 13.27 -17.20 -9.35
C THR A 364 12.38 -16.83 -8.15
N GLY A 365 11.79 -17.85 -7.51
CA GLY A 365 11.02 -17.69 -6.28
C GLY A 365 9.52 -17.47 -6.49
N LYS A 366 8.81 -17.22 -5.39
CA LYS A 366 7.37 -16.93 -5.34
C LYS A 366 7.15 -15.46 -5.04
N PHE A 367 6.11 -14.85 -5.62
CA PHE A 367 5.86 -13.42 -5.50
C PHE A 367 4.53 -13.13 -4.83
N ARG A 368 4.57 -12.33 -3.75
CA ARG A 368 3.39 -11.77 -3.07
C ARG A 368 3.52 -10.27 -2.88
N ALA A 369 4.74 -9.78 -2.74
CA ALA A 369 5.00 -8.35 -2.65
C ALA A 369 4.63 -7.63 -3.95
N CYS A 370 4.17 -6.39 -3.83
CA CYS A 370 3.89 -5.56 -4.98
C CYS A 370 5.19 -5.07 -5.63
N PRO A 371 5.27 -5.02 -6.97
CA PRO A 371 6.41 -4.42 -7.64
C PRO A 371 6.48 -2.92 -7.40
N ILE A 372 7.70 -2.39 -7.49
CA ILE A 372 7.99 -0.96 -7.42
C ILE A 372 8.66 -0.53 -8.73
N TYR A 373 8.27 0.63 -9.24
CA TYR A 373 8.96 1.31 -10.31
C TYR A 373 9.76 2.48 -9.74
N ALA A 374 11.07 2.50 -9.96
CA ALA A 374 11.97 3.53 -9.49
C ALA A 374 13.17 3.67 -10.42
N ASP A 375 13.65 4.89 -10.63
CA ASP A 375 14.86 5.18 -11.42
C ASP A 375 14.87 4.49 -12.80
N GLY A 376 13.71 4.47 -13.48
CA GLY A 376 13.55 3.83 -14.80
C GLY A 376 13.57 2.29 -14.78
N LYS A 377 13.38 1.65 -13.63
CA LYS A 377 13.50 0.19 -13.45
C LYS A 377 12.32 -0.37 -12.67
N LEU A 378 11.97 -1.63 -12.93
CA LEU A 378 10.98 -2.40 -12.19
C LEU A 378 11.69 -3.34 -11.22
N PHE A 379 11.25 -3.34 -9.97
CA PHE A 379 11.77 -4.19 -8.91
C PHE A 379 10.70 -5.21 -8.49
N PHE A 380 11.02 -6.50 -8.58
CA PHE A 380 10.18 -7.60 -8.16
C PHE A 380 10.83 -8.34 -6.99
N PHE A 381 10.10 -8.50 -5.89
CA PHE A 381 10.59 -9.07 -4.63
C PHE A 381 9.99 -10.44 -4.40
N SER A 382 10.84 -11.48 -4.28
CA SER A 382 10.40 -12.83 -3.96
C SER A 382 10.29 -13.07 -2.45
N LEU A 383 9.52 -14.08 -2.07
CA LEU A 383 9.42 -14.55 -0.67
C LEU A 383 10.76 -15.09 -0.13
N GLU A 384 11.63 -15.52 -1.03
CA GLU A 384 12.94 -16.08 -0.70
C GLU A 384 14.04 -15.02 -0.55
N GLY A 385 13.67 -13.72 -0.51
CA GLY A 385 14.61 -12.60 -0.33
C GLY A 385 15.40 -12.24 -1.59
N GLU A 386 14.99 -12.72 -2.76
CA GLU A 386 15.57 -12.31 -4.03
C GLU A 386 14.81 -11.14 -4.63
N THR A 387 15.54 -10.14 -5.12
CA THR A 387 14.99 -9.03 -5.88
C THR A 387 15.49 -9.09 -7.31
N THR A 388 14.57 -9.23 -8.26
CA THR A 388 14.89 -9.12 -9.68
C THR A 388 14.58 -7.72 -10.19
N VAL A 389 15.52 -7.11 -10.87
CA VAL A 389 15.40 -5.79 -11.49
C VAL A 389 15.23 -5.95 -12.99
N LEU A 390 14.12 -5.42 -13.53
CA LEU A 390 13.79 -5.47 -14.95
C LEU A 390 13.87 -4.08 -15.60
N GLU A 391 14.22 -4.04 -16.87
CA GLU A 391 13.99 -2.89 -17.73
C GLU A 391 12.51 -2.89 -18.15
N PRO A 392 11.76 -1.78 -17.94
CA PRO A 392 10.41 -1.68 -18.47
C PRO A 392 10.44 -1.59 -20.00
N GLY A 393 9.43 -2.17 -20.65
CA GLY A 393 9.32 -2.15 -22.13
C GLY A 393 8.69 -3.39 -22.70
N ARG A 394 8.71 -3.48 -24.04
CA ARG A 394 8.04 -4.55 -24.81
C ARG A 394 8.88 -5.81 -24.97
N GLU A 395 10.05 -5.88 -24.34
CA GLU A 395 10.91 -7.05 -24.30
C GLU A 395 11.20 -7.45 -22.85
N PHE A 396 11.22 -8.74 -22.57
CA PHE A 396 11.60 -9.25 -21.25
C PHE A 396 13.11 -9.15 -21.08
N LYS A 397 13.57 -8.22 -20.21
CA LYS A 397 14.98 -8.00 -19.96
C LYS A 397 15.29 -7.87 -18.48
N VAL A 398 16.07 -8.81 -17.96
CA VAL A 398 16.59 -8.78 -16.58
C VAL A 398 17.88 -7.95 -16.57
N LEU A 399 17.92 -6.93 -15.71
CA LEU A 399 19.08 -6.07 -15.52
C LEU A 399 19.99 -6.59 -14.39
N ALA A 400 19.39 -7.09 -13.32
CA ALA A 400 20.10 -7.65 -12.18
C ALA A 400 19.20 -8.58 -11.35
N THR A 401 19.83 -9.46 -10.60
CA THR A 401 19.23 -10.25 -9.54
C THR A 401 20.07 -10.05 -8.29
N ASN A 402 19.43 -9.66 -7.18
CA ASN A 402 20.08 -9.38 -5.91
C ASN A 402 19.45 -10.26 -4.84
N ARG A 403 20.24 -10.72 -3.90
CA ARG A 403 19.77 -11.51 -2.78
C ARG A 403 20.36 -10.98 -1.48
N LEU A 404 19.49 -10.80 -0.50
CA LEU A 404 19.88 -10.55 0.87
C LEU A 404 19.64 -11.84 1.64
N ALA A 405 20.71 -12.33 2.30
CA ALA A 405 20.59 -13.51 3.12
C ALA A 405 19.87 -13.15 4.42
N ASP A 406 18.90 -13.93 4.77
CA ASP A 406 18.41 -13.98 6.13
C ASP A 406 19.37 -14.87 6.95
N ASN A 407 19.68 -14.45 8.17
CA ASN A 407 20.50 -15.24 9.08
C ASN A 407 19.78 -16.48 9.65
N ALA A 408 18.52 -16.70 9.30
CA ALA A 408 17.75 -17.82 9.77
C ALA A 408 17.48 -18.84 8.64
N PRO A 409 17.35 -20.15 8.93
CA PRO A 409 17.07 -21.19 7.95
C PRO A 409 15.76 -20.90 7.19
N LEU A 410 15.70 -21.22 5.89
CA LEU A 410 14.55 -20.95 5.00
C LEU A 410 13.24 -21.61 5.48
N ASP A 411 13.33 -22.54 6.41
CA ASP A 411 12.26 -23.37 6.95
C ASP A 411 11.84 -22.99 8.38
N ASP A 412 12.38 -21.92 8.98
CA ASP A 412 11.91 -21.44 10.29
C ASP A 412 10.58 -20.66 10.12
N PRO A 413 9.44 -21.21 10.57
CA PRO A 413 8.14 -20.55 10.46
C PRO A 413 7.99 -19.30 11.34
N ARG A 414 8.98 -19.03 12.24
CA ARG A 414 8.95 -17.91 13.19
C ARG A 414 9.62 -16.64 12.65
N ARG A 415 9.98 -16.61 11.37
CA ARG A 415 10.66 -15.46 10.77
C ARG A 415 9.75 -14.25 10.66
N GLY A 416 10.11 -13.20 11.38
CA GLY A 416 9.72 -11.85 11.03
C GLY A 416 10.54 -11.34 9.83
N PRO A 417 9.98 -10.46 8.99
CA PRO A 417 10.72 -9.85 7.89
C PRO A 417 11.83 -8.94 8.42
N GLY A 418 13.04 -9.10 7.88
CA GLY A 418 14.12 -8.14 8.09
C GLY A 418 13.90 -6.88 7.26
N LEU A 419 14.11 -5.69 7.84
CA LEU A 419 14.08 -4.42 7.14
C LEU A 419 15.48 -4.00 6.72
N HIS A 420 15.66 -3.67 5.44
CA HIS A 420 16.94 -3.26 4.89
C HIS A 420 16.88 -1.83 4.36
N GLY A 421 17.84 -1.00 4.72
CA GLY A 421 18.01 0.34 4.16
C GLY A 421 19.01 0.34 3.00
N PHE A 422 18.66 0.97 1.90
CA PHE A 422 19.52 1.14 0.74
C PHE A 422 19.92 2.60 0.58
N THR A 423 21.09 2.84 -0.02
CA THR A 423 21.56 4.19 -0.35
C THR A 423 21.72 4.34 -1.86
N GLY A 424 21.08 5.36 -2.44
CA GLY A 424 21.41 5.86 -3.76
C GLY A 424 22.57 6.87 -3.71
N ARG A 425 23.31 7.02 -4.80
CA ARG A 425 24.24 8.14 -5.00
C ARG A 425 23.61 9.17 -5.90
N ASP A 426 23.67 10.43 -5.51
CA ASP A 426 23.34 11.51 -6.41
C ASP A 426 24.43 11.72 -7.47
N ARG A 427 24.12 12.46 -8.55
CA ARG A 427 25.08 12.77 -9.63
C ARG A 427 26.27 13.64 -9.20
N LYS A 428 26.30 14.10 -7.94
CA LYS A 428 27.39 14.93 -7.39
C LYS A 428 28.27 14.18 -6.39
N GLY A 429 28.02 12.89 -6.16
CA GLY A 429 28.83 12.09 -5.23
C GLY A 429 28.39 12.20 -3.77
N ASP A 430 27.35 12.94 -3.45
CA ASP A 430 26.72 12.93 -2.13
C ASP A 430 25.75 11.75 -2.00
N VAL A 431 25.72 11.17 -0.82
CA VAL A 431 24.88 10.02 -0.51
C VAL A 431 23.45 10.50 -0.26
N SER A 432 22.56 10.34 -1.24
CA SER A 432 21.14 10.55 -1.01
C SER A 432 20.53 9.37 -0.25
N LYS A 433 19.62 9.68 0.66
CA LYS A 433 19.03 8.71 1.60
C LYS A 433 17.73 8.17 1.03
N ASP A 434 17.82 7.23 0.09
CA ASP A 434 16.63 6.57 -0.41
C ASP A 434 16.44 5.23 0.32
N ALA A 435 15.36 5.09 1.04
CA ALA A 435 14.97 3.84 1.66
C ALA A 435 14.14 3.04 0.67
N ALA A 436 14.75 2.04 0.04
CA ALA A 436 13.98 0.95 -0.57
C ALA A 436 13.95 -0.19 0.46
N SER A 437 12.77 -0.58 0.87
CA SER A 437 12.59 -1.69 1.80
C SER A 437 12.10 -2.92 1.06
N SER A 438 12.81 -4.02 1.17
CA SER A 438 12.28 -5.33 0.82
C SER A 438 11.83 -6.03 2.09
N LEU A 439 10.55 -6.30 2.20
CA LEU A 439 10.00 -7.20 3.21
C LEU A 439 9.97 -8.61 2.61
N SER A 440 10.87 -9.47 3.02
CA SER A 440 10.74 -10.90 2.80
C SER A 440 9.97 -11.51 3.97
N GLY A 441 8.64 -11.49 3.89
CA GLY A 441 7.77 -12.17 4.83
C GLY A 441 7.30 -13.50 4.24
N ARG A 442 7.34 -14.56 5.03
CA ARG A 442 6.60 -15.77 4.72
C ARG A 442 5.12 -15.57 5.01
N GLY A 443 4.29 -15.99 4.10
CA GLY A 443 2.95 -16.46 4.36
C GLY A 443 2.88 -17.93 4.20
#